data_4e64a2d76f9bdb438ecd797197bc226e
#
_entry.id   4e64a2d76f9bdb438ecd797197bc226e
#
_cell.length_a   1.000
_cell.length_b   1.000
_cell.length_c   1.000
_cell.angle_alpha   90.00
_cell.angle_beta   90.00
_cell.angle_gamma   90.00
#
_symmetry.space_group_name_H-M   'P 1'
#
loop_
_entity.id
_entity.type
_entity.pdbx_description
1 polymer ?
#
loop_
_entity_poly.entity_id
_entity_poly.type
_entity_poly.pdbx_seq_one_letter_code
_entity_poly.pdbx_strand_id
1 'polypeptide(L)'
;MSSKNKLMLILGAVLGVLYLLMFRYQLINAQFHELGGLALFALVLVHIFMNRKRITSFISNFHNKPLKARAQIIVDAVFGFSMLTIIGTGVAMAHTLPVNLGAHSDVLITTHTVASFVGLAMMGV
;
A
#
# COMPACT_ATOMS: atom_id res chain seq x y z
N MET A 1 19.46 -16.95 7.40
CA MET A 1 18.20 -16.21 7.44
C MET A 1 17.08 -17.18 7.76
N SER A 2 16.26 -16.88 8.78
CA SER A 2 15.18 -17.80 9.16
C SER A 2 14.13 -17.89 8.03
N SER A 3 13.40 -19.02 7.96
CA SER A 3 12.33 -19.25 6.97
C SER A 3 11.29 -18.10 6.98
N LYS A 4 10.96 -17.58 8.16
CA LYS A 4 10.06 -16.43 8.33
C LYS A 4 10.60 -15.16 7.66
N ASN A 5 11.89 -14.87 7.80
CA ASN A 5 12.50 -13.68 7.20
C ASN A 5 12.54 -13.78 5.66
N LYS A 6 12.77 -14.99 5.12
CA LYS A 6 12.69 -15.23 3.67
C LYS A 6 11.28 -14.98 3.14
N LEU A 7 10.27 -15.54 3.82
CA LEU A 7 8.87 -15.34 3.43
C LEU A 7 8.49 -13.86 3.44
N MET A 8 8.93 -13.10 4.45
CA MET A 8 8.67 -11.66 4.56
C MET A 8 9.33 -10.87 3.44
N LEU A 9 10.55 -11.22 3.06
CA LEU A 9 11.26 -10.60 1.94
C LEU A 9 10.54 -10.87 0.61
N ILE A 10 10.15 -12.12 0.37
CA ILE A 10 9.42 -12.53 -0.83
C ILE A 10 8.08 -11.80 -0.90
N LEU A 11 7.32 -11.77 0.20
CA LEU A 11 6.04 -11.07 0.26
C LEU A 11 6.21 -9.58 -0.02
N GLY A 12 7.23 -8.93 0.54
CA GLY A 12 7.54 -7.53 0.27
C GLY A 12 7.88 -7.28 -1.21
N ALA A 13 8.70 -8.16 -1.82
CA ALA A 13 9.03 -8.05 -3.24
C ALA A 13 7.80 -8.25 -4.14
N VAL A 14 6.94 -9.22 -3.84
CA VAL A 14 5.68 -9.46 -4.56
C VAL A 14 4.76 -8.23 -4.45
N LEU A 15 4.61 -7.66 -3.26
CA LEU A 15 3.81 -6.45 -3.05
C LEU A 15 4.34 -5.28 -3.88
N GLY A 16 5.67 -5.07 -3.90
CA GLY A 16 6.29 -4.02 -4.70
C GLY A 16 6.05 -4.20 -6.20
N VAL A 17 6.20 -5.41 -6.73
CA VAL A 17 5.94 -5.72 -8.14
C VAL A 17 4.47 -5.51 -8.48
N LEU A 18 3.54 -6.00 -7.66
CA LEU A 18 2.10 -5.82 -7.86
C LEU A 18 1.73 -4.33 -7.83
N TYR A 19 2.31 -3.57 -6.90
CA TYR A 19 2.09 -2.13 -6.83
C TYR A 19 2.50 -1.42 -8.13
N LEU A 20 3.70 -1.73 -8.65
CA LEU A 20 4.20 -1.19 -9.91
C LEU A 20 3.32 -1.57 -11.11
N LEU A 21 2.81 -2.82 -11.14
CA LEU A 21 1.89 -3.26 -12.17
C LEU A 21 0.56 -2.49 -12.09
N MET A 22 0.02 -2.28 -10.89
CA MET A 22 -1.22 -1.51 -10.70
C MET A 22 -1.04 -0.05 -11.07
N PHE A 23 0.14 0.52 -10.87
CA PHE A 23 0.44 1.89 -11.25
C PHE A 23 0.37 2.12 -12.77
N ARG A 24 0.71 1.12 -13.56
CA ARG A 24 0.64 1.14 -15.03
C ARG A 24 -0.75 0.77 -15.56
N TYR A 25 -1.79 1.43 -15.05
CA TYR A 25 -3.19 1.20 -15.43
C TYR A 25 -3.43 1.13 -16.94
N GLN A 26 -2.71 1.91 -17.74
CA GLN A 26 -2.84 1.94 -19.22
C GLN A 26 -2.47 0.62 -19.89
N LEU A 27 -1.73 -0.26 -19.24
CA LEU A 27 -1.36 -1.60 -19.74
C LEU A 27 -2.37 -2.70 -19.34
N ILE A 28 -3.36 -2.35 -18.52
CA ILE A 28 -4.23 -3.29 -17.83
C ILE A 28 -5.65 -2.75 -17.91
N ASN A 29 -6.65 -3.60 -18.17
CA ASN A 29 -8.04 -3.16 -18.19
C ASN A 29 -8.57 -2.83 -16.78
N ALA A 30 -9.69 -2.09 -16.72
CA ALA A 30 -10.30 -1.64 -15.47
C ALA A 30 -10.60 -2.79 -14.49
N GLN A 31 -11.15 -3.91 -14.98
CA GLN A 31 -11.48 -5.08 -14.15
C GLN A 31 -10.24 -5.68 -13.50
N PHE A 32 -9.15 -5.79 -14.26
CA PHE A 32 -7.88 -6.30 -13.72
C PHE A 32 -7.31 -5.35 -12.67
N HIS A 33 -7.43 -4.03 -12.88
CA HIS A 33 -6.98 -3.04 -11.90
C HIS A 33 -7.78 -3.13 -10.59
N GLU A 34 -9.11 -3.27 -10.66
CA GLU A 34 -9.97 -3.41 -9.49
C GLU A 34 -9.69 -4.71 -8.73
N LEU A 35 -9.66 -5.84 -9.41
CA LEU A 35 -9.38 -7.15 -8.80
C LEU A 35 -7.95 -7.25 -8.27
N GLY A 36 -6.98 -6.75 -9.04
CA GLY A 36 -5.59 -6.68 -8.62
C GLY A 36 -5.38 -5.78 -7.41
N GLY A 37 -6.10 -4.65 -7.35
CA GLY A 37 -6.11 -3.76 -6.19
C GLY A 37 -6.66 -4.43 -4.94
N LEU A 38 -7.75 -5.20 -5.05
CA LEU A 38 -8.29 -5.98 -3.93
C LEU A 38 -7.33 -7.09 -3.47
N ALA A 39 -6.68 -7.78 -4.41
CA ALA A 39 -5.68 -8.78 -4.08
C ALA A 39 -4.47 -8.15 -3.38
N LEU A 40 -3.99 -7.00 -3.89
CA LEU A 40 -2.94 -6.22 -3.26
C LEU A 40 -3.32 -5.81 -1.83
N PHE A 41 -4.55 -5.36 -1.62
CA PHE A 41 -5.07 -5.03 -0.29
C PHE A 41 -5.00 -6.21 0.68
N ALA A 42 -5.50 -7.38 0.27
CA ALA A 42 -5.45 -8.58 1.09
C ALA A 42 -4.01 -8.95 1.47
N LEU A 43 -3.08 -8.89 0.51
CA LEU A 43 -1.66 -9.15 0.76
C LEU A 43 -1.01 -8.12 1.68
N VAL A 44 -1.38 -6.85 1.57
CA VAL A 44 -0.92 -5.78 2.49
C VAL A 44 -1.39 -6.06 3.91
N LEU A 45 -2.66 -6.47 4.11
CA LEU A 45 -3.15 -6.85 5.43
C LEU A 45 -2.37 -8.02 6.03
N VAL A 46 -2.09 -9.06 5.24
CA VAL A 46 -1.26 -10.19 5.66
C VAL A 46 0.14 -9.70 6.03
N HIS A 47 0.74 -8.83 5.22
CA HIS A 47 2.07 -8.26 5.47
C HIS A 47 2.12 -7.48 6.80
N ILE A 48 1.15 -6.61 7.03
CA ILE A 48 1.02 -5.84 8.29
C ILE A 48 0.85 -6.78 9.48
N PHE A 49 -0.05 -7.76 9.37
CA PHE A 49 -0.29 -8.72 10.45
C PHE A 49 0.96 -9.53 10.81
N MET A 50 1.70 -10.00 9.82
CA MET A 50 2.96 -10.73 10.02
C MET A 50 4.04 -9.85 10.66
N ASN A 51 4.03 -8.54 10.37
CA ASN A 51 5.01 -7.56 10.87
C ASN A 51 4.56 -6.82 12.13
N ARG A 52 3.36 -7.07 12.68
CA ARG A 52 2.77 -6.29 13.77
C ARG A 52 3.70 -6.07 14.97
N LYS A 53 4.44 -7.09 15.40
CA LYS A 53 5.39 -6.96 16.53
C LYS A 53 6.54 -6.02 16.21
N ARG A 54 7.01 -6.03 14.97
CA ARG A 54 8.07 -5.14 14.51
C ARG A 54 7.55 -3.69 14.43
N ILE A 55 6.36 -3.50 13.88
CA ILE A 55 5.71 -2.20 13.76
C ILE A 55 5.49 -1.59 15.14
N THR A 56 4.91 -2.33 16.09
CA THR A 56 4.69 -1.84 17.46
C THR A 56 5.99 -1.52 18.17
N SER A 57 7.02 -2.35 18.06
CA SER A 57 8.36 -2.07 18.62
C SER A 57 9.01 -0.85 17.99
N PHE A 58 8.77 -0.58 16.71
CA PHE A 58 9.29 0.62 16.06
C PHE A 58 8.61 1.89 16.57
N ILE A 59 7.29 1.86 16.73
CA ILE A 59 6.51 3.01 17.19
C ILE A 59 6.81 3.30 18.67
N SER A 60 6.81 2.28 19.55
CA SER A 60 6.98 2.45 20.98
C SER A 60 8.37 3.00 21.36
N ASN A 61 9.41 2.71 20.59
CA ASN A 61 10.77 3.14 20.83
C ASN A 61 11.24 4.24 19.86
N PHE A 62 10.31 4.98 19.25
CA PHE A 62 10.63 5.98 18.21
C PHE A 62 11.68 7.00 18.67
N HIS A 63 11.49 7.57 19.86
CA HIS A 63 12.37 8.63 20.39
C HIS A 63 13.80 8.16 20.69
N ASN A 64 13.99 6.88 21.00
CA ASN A 64 15.29 6.30 21.34
C ASN A 64 16.07 5.81 20.10
N LYS A 65 15.51 5.97 18.90
CA LYS A 65 16.15 5.50 17.66
C LYS A 65 17.04 6.59 17.04
N PRO A 66 18.12 6.18 16.34
CA PRO A 66 18.94 7.11 15.56
C PRO A 66 18.11 7.78 14.47
N LEU A 67 18.54 8.98 14.04
CA LEU A 67 17.82 9.81 13.06
C LEU A 67 17.45 9.07 11.78
N LYS A 68 18.38 8.25 11.24
CA LYS A 68 18.14 7.43 10.06
C LYS A 68 16.96 6.47 10.23
N ALA A 69 16.87 5.80 11.39
CA ALA A 69 15.78 4.87 11.67
C ALA A 69 14.44 5.61 11.87
N ARG A 70 14.45 6.81 12.46
CA ARG A 70 13.25 7.65 12.57
C ARG A 70 12.76 8.10 11.19
N ALA A 71 13.67 8.54 10.32
CA ALA A 71 13.34 8.91 8.95
C ALA A 71 12.68 7.74 8.19
N GLN A 72 13.22 6.53 8.31
CA GLN A 72 12.64 5.34 7.71
C GLN A 72 11.22 5.05 8.23
N ILE A 73 10.99 5.18 9.54
CA ILE A 73 9.65 4.99 10.13
C ILE A 73 8.65 6.00 9.56
N ILE A 74 9.07 7.25 9.37
CA ILE A 74 8.22 8.29 8.78
C ILE A 74 7.88 7.95 7.33
N VAL A 75 8.87 7.53 6.53
CA VAL A 75 8.66 7.10 5.13
C VAL A 75 7.68 5.93 5.07
N ASP A 76 7.87 4.91 5.92
CA ASP A 76 6.99 3.74 5.99
C ASP A 76 5.55 4.14 6.42
N ALA A 77 5.41 5.10 7.34
CA ALA A 77 4.11 5.60 7.77
C ALA A 77 3.39 6.38 6.66
N VAL A 78 4.11 7.25 5.94
CA VAL A 78 3.56 7.98 4.79
C VAL A 78 3.16 7.01 3.69
N PHE A 79 3.99 6.00 3.40
CA PHE A 79 3.66 4.95 2.45
C PHE A 79 2.40 4.18 2.87
N GLY A 80 2.31 3.76 4.13
CA GLY A 80 1.13 3.06 4.66
C GLY A 80 -0.14 3.91 4.57
N PHE A 81 -0.07 5.20 4.89
CA PHE A 81 -1.19 6.12 4.76
C PHE A 81 -1.61 6.31 3.30
N SER A 82 -0.65 6.44 2.37
CA SER A 82 -0.93 6.50 0.94
C SER A 82 -1.64 5.23 0.46
N MET A 83 -1.20 4.05 0.89
CA MET A 83 -1.85 2.77 0.56
C MET A 83 -3.29 2.71 1.06
N LEU A 84 -3.58 3.15 2.29
CA LEU A 84 -4.95 3.20 2.81
C LEU A 84 -5.83 4.15 1.99
N THR A 85 -5.30 5.29 1.60
CA THR A 85 -6.00 6.27 0.75
C THR A 85 -6.29 5.70 -0.64
N ILE A 86 -5.30 5.05 -1.27
CA ILE A 86 -5.46 4.40 -2.58
C ILE A 86 -6.56 3.34 -2.52
N ILE A 87 -6.52 2.49 -1.51
CA ILE A 87 -7.49 1.40 -1.33
C ILE A 87 -8.88 1.97 -1.07
N GLY A 88 -9.02 2.92 -0.13
CA GLY A 88 -10.29 3.53 0.21
C GLY A 88 -10.95 4.22 -0.99
N THR A 89 -10.19 5.01 -1.74
CA THR A 89 -10.68 5.67 -2.96
C THR A 89 -10.93 4.67 -4.09
N GLY A 90 -10.09 3.66 -4.24
CA GLY A 90 -10.27 2.59 -5.23
C GLY A 90 -11.56 1.79 -5.00
N VAL A 91 -11.83 1.39 -3.74
CA VAL A 91 -13.07 0.70 -3.36
C VAL A 91 -14.29 1.60 -3.60
N ALA A 92 -14.20 2.89 -3.28
CA ALA A 92 -15.28 3.85 -3.50
C ALA A 92 -15.63 4.03 -4.99
N MET A 93 -14.64 3.87 -5.89
CA MET A 93 -14.80 4.00 -7.33
C MET A 93 -15.05 2.67 -8.06
N ALA A 94 -14.90 1.52 -7.37
CA ALA A 94 -14.99 0.20 -7.99
C ALA A 94 -16.40 -0.10 -8.52
N HIS A 95 -16.48 -0.58 -9.74
CA HIS A 95 -17.74 -0.98 -10.40
C HIS A 95 -18.09 -2.46 -10.17
N THR A 96 -17.10 -3.29 -9.91
CA THR A 96 -17.26 -4.74 -9.74
C THR A 96 -17.77 -5.15 -8.37
N LEU A 97 -17.73 -4.23 -7.38
CA LEU A 97 -18.24 -4.48 -6.05
C LEU A 97 -19.73 -4.18 -5.95
N PRO A 98 -20.50 -5.01 -5.21
CA PRO A 98 -21.94 -4.78 -5.02
C PRO A 98 -22.26 -3.51 -4.21
N VAL A 99 -21.25 -2.90 -3.62
CA VAL A 99 -21.34 -1.61 -2.91
C VAL A 99 -21.06 -0.50 -3.93
N ASN A 100 -22.07 -0.19 -4.74
CA ASN A 100 -21.98 0.92 -5.68
C ASN A 100 -22.14 2.24 -4.90
N LEU A 101 -21.03 2.80 -4.45
CA LEU A 101 -21.02 4.12 -3.79
C LEU A 101 -21.18 5.27 -4.80
N GLY A 102 -21.25 4.97 -6.11
CA GLY A 102 -21.60 5.91 -7.17
C GLY A 102 -20.67 7.13 -7.32
N ALA A 103 -19.53 7.09 -6.67
CA ALA A 103 -18.70 8.26 -6.46
C ALA A 103 -17.62 8.39 -7.55
N HIS A 104 -18.03 8.68 -8.78
CA HIS A 104 -17.12 9.17 -9.81
C HIS A 104 -16.98 10.69 -9.66
N SER A 105 -16.37 11.13 -8.56
CA SER A 105 -16.03 12.54 -8.39
C SER A 105 -14.58 12.78 -8.80
N ASP A 106 -14.33 13.90 -9.46
CA ASP A 106 -12.96 14.33 -9.81
C ASP A 106 -12.04 14.36 -8.59
N VAL A 107 -12.62 14.64 -7.41
CA VAL A 107 -11.91 14.63 -6.12
C VAL A 107 -11.38 13.24 -5.78
N LEU A 108 -12.17 12.17 -5.94
CA LEU A 108 -11.74 10.79 -5.65
C LEU A 108 -10.66 10.34 -6.64
N ILE A 109 -10.84 10.62 -7.93
CA ILE A 109 -9.86 10.28 -8.97
C ILE A 109 -8.54 11.00 -8.69
N THR A 110 -8.59 12.29 -8.42
CA THR A 110 -7.40 13.10 -8.09
C THR A 110 -6.72 12.60 -6.83
N THR A 111 -7.48 12.32 -5.77
CA THR A 111 -6.94 11.82 -4.50
C THR A 111 -6.29 10.46 -4.67
N HIS A 112 -6.92 9.55 -5.40
CA HIS A 112 -6.36 8.23 -5.73
C HIS A 112 -5.04 8.35 -6.51
N THR A 113 -5.02 9.21 -7.52
CA THR A 113 -3.85 9.44 -8.37
C THR A 113 -2.70 10.06 -7.56
N VAL A 114 -2.96 11.12 -6.80
CA VAL A 114 -1.95 11.78 -5.97
C VAL A 114 -1.38 10.82 -4.92
N ALA A 115 -2.24 10.07 -4.23
CA ALA A 115 -1.81 9.08 -3.26
C ALA A 115 -0.94 7.98 -3.91
N SER A 116 -1.25 7.57 -5.14
CA SER A 116 -0.45 6.59 -5.90
C SER A 116 0.94 7.13 -6.23
N PHE A 117 1.07 8.39 -6.63
CA PHE A 117 2.38 9.02 -6.86
C PHE A 117 3.18 9.17 -5.57
N VAL A 118 2.54 9.59 -4.47
CA VAL A 118 3.20 9.68 -3.16
C VAL A 118 3.69 8.31 -2.71
N GLY A 119 2.85 7.28 -2.81
CA GLY A 119 3.24 5.91 -2.48
C GLY A 119 4.42 5.41 -3.32
N LEU A 120 4.43 5.68 -4.62
CA LEU A 120 5.53 5.32 -5.51
C LEU A 120 6.84 6.01 -5.10
N ALA A 121 6.79 7.32 -4.79
CA ALA A 121 7.95 8.07 -4.32
C ALA A 121 8.49 7.52 -3.00
N MET A 122 7.61 7.19 -2.04
CA MET A 122 8.00 6.62 -0.75
C MET A 122 8.58 5.22 -0.87
N MET A 123 8.10 4.41 -1.82
CA MET A 123 8.64 3.07 -2.08
C MET A 123 10.08 3.11 -2.63
N GLY A 124 10.45 4.20 -3.34
CA GLY A 124 11.78 4.40 -3.91
C GLY A 124 12.82 4.94 -2.92
N VAL A 125 12.40 5.32 -1.74
CA VAL A 125 13.27 5.86 -0.67
C VAL A 125 13.68 4.75 0.28
#